data_ce2a9c1b762f9b38b47b7cbd59156c09
#
_entry.id   ce2a9c1b762f9b38b47b7cbd59156c09
#
_cell.length_a   1.000
_cell.length_b   1.000
_cell.length_c   1.000
_cell.angle_alpha   90.00
_cell.angle_beta   90.00
_cell.angle_gamma   90.00
#
_symmetry.space_group_name_H-M   'P 1'
#
loop_
_entity.id
_entity.type
_entity.pdbx_description
1 polymer ?
#
loop_
_entity_poly.entity_id
_entity_poly.type
_entity_poly.pdbx_seq_one_letter_code
_entity_poly.pdbx_strand_id
1 'polypeptide(L)'
;AAIASVETNMVKNGLANVGSVDYSERHLSYFSHKRNAALGDGTDNKDNQYLWYGGGNYQMAVAQLAGWYGAAAESDYPYYAYTTEGEMRDLAEGERSKAVSHLTNASVLSMPEESGQTEAQKERMRLETMDRVKRAVMDNGAVMCSYYTGDGTLASALEEVYNADKHDIDHSVSIVGWDDNHDTTSAESNFSDKGRKPKANGAWLCRNSWGSAWGDGGYFWISYEDATLGEFCSFEADAVSNYEEVHQYDGAGY
;
A
#
# COMPACT_ATOMS: atom_id res chain seq x y z
N ALA A 1 -3.49 -0.56 2.54
CA ALA A 1 -2.97 -0.20 1.20
C ALA A 1 -2.60 -1.45 0.39
N ALA A 2 -1.65 -2.28 0.82
CA ALA A 2 -1.26 -3.50 0.07
C ALA A 2 -2.46 -4.43 -0.17
N ILE A 3 -3.26 -4.72 0.85
CA ILE A 3 -4.49 -5.53 0.74
C ILE A 3 -5.45 -4.93 -0.29
N ALA A 4 -5.74 -3.64 -0.23
CA ALA A 4 -6.61 -2.98 -1.21
C ALA A 4 -6.06 -3.07 -2.65
N SER A 5 -4.72 -3.07 -2.83
CA SER A 5 -4.11 -3.30 -4.15
C SER A 5 -4.36 -4.73 -4.63
N VAL A 6 -4.20 -5.73 -3.77
CA VAL A 6 -4.51 -7.14 -4.10
C VAL A 6 -5.99 -7.31 -4.46
N GLU A 7 -6.91 -6.78 -3.66
CA GLU A 7 -8.36 -6.85 -3.89
C GLU A 7 -8.77 -6.24 -5.22
N THR A 8 -8.27 -5.04 -5.51
CA THR A 8 -8.57 -4.38 -6.79
C THR A 8 -8.01 -5.13 -7.99
N ASN A 9 -6.86 -5.79 -7.84
CA ASN A 9 -6.30 -6.66 -8.88
C ASN A 9 -7.19 -7.89 -9.14
N MET A 10 -7.66 -8.56 -8.08
CA MET A 10 -8.57 -9.69 -8.19
C MET A 10 -9.87 -9.31 -8.91
N VAL A 11 -10.45 -8.17 -8.56
CA VAL A 11 -11.68 -7.67 -9.21
C VAL A 11 -11.41 -7.33 -10.68
N LYS A 12 -10.31 -6.62 -10.96
CA LYS A 12 -9.94 -6.21 -12.31
C LYS A 12 -9.73 -7.39 -13.25
N ASN A 13 -9.13 -8.46 -12.76
CA ASN A 13 -8.88 -9.69 -13.54
C ASN A 13 -10.09 -10.62 -13.61
N GLY A 14 -11.24 -10.23 -13.05
CA GLY A 14 -12.46 -11.03 -13.05
C GLY A 14 -12.40 -12.27 -12.14
N LEU A 15 -11.43 -12.31 -11.22
CA LEU A 15 -11.24 -13.39 -10.25
C LEU A 15 -12.12 -13.21 -9.00
N ALA A 16 -12.65 -12.00 -8.81
CA ALA A 16 -13.60 -11.65 -7.76
C ALA A 16 -14.60 -10.60 -8.26
N ASN A 17 -15.74 -10.48 -7.58
CA ASN A 17 -16.70 -9.41 -7.87
C ASN A 17 -16.48 -8.22 -6.94
N VAL A 18 -16.86 -7.04 -7.39
CA VAL A 18 -16.89 -5.83 -6.55
C VAL A 18 -17.76 -6.10 -5.32
N GLY A 19 -17.21 -5.83 -4.12
CA GLY A 19 -17.89 -6.03 -2.85
C GLY A 19 -17.97 -7.49 -2.36
N SER A 20 -17.36 -8.45 -3.08
CA SER A 20 -17.28 -9.84 -2.62
C SER A 20 -15.89 -10.25 -2.16
N VAL A 21 -14.87 -9.46 -2.44
CA VAL A 21 -13.50 -9.65 -1.98
C VAL A 21 -13.25 -8.71 -0.81
N ASP A 22 -12.80 -9.29 0.30
CA ASP A 22 -12.48 -8.59 1.54
C ASP A 22 -11.42 -9.41 2.28
N TYR A 23 -10.18 -8.95 2.20
CA TYR A 23 -9.03 -9.64 2.75
C TYR A 23 -8.54 -8.97 4.03
N SER A 24 -8.04 -9.79 4.96
CA SER A 24 -7.65 -9.36 6.29
C SER A 24 -6.33 -8.60 6.32
N GLU A 25 -6.38 -7.30 6.60
CA GLU A 25 -5.22 -6.52 7.00
C GLU A 25 -4.66 -6.99 8.34
N ARG A 26 -5.51 -7.49 9.22
CA ARG A 26 -5.12 -8.01 10.53
C ARG A 26 -4.21 -9.23 10.39
N HIS A 27 -4.57 -10.20 9.56
CA HIS A 27 -3.74 -11.38 9.29
C HIS A 27 -2.40 -10.98 8.69
N LEU A 28 -2.40 -10.09 7.68
CA LEU A 28 -1.18 -9.59 7.06
C LEU A 28 -0.28 -8.88 8.09
N SER A 29 -0.82 -7.97 8.89
CA SER A 29 -0.05 -7.25 9.92
C SER A 29 0.56 -8.21 10.93
N TYR A 30 -0.24 -9.10 11.51
CA TYR A 30 0.23 -10.02 12.52
C TYR A 30 1.41 -10.86 12.03
N PHE A 31 1.26 -11.54 10.91
CA PHE A 31 2.29 -12.44 10.40
C PHE A 31 3.47 -11.74 9.74
N SER A 32 3.34 -10.48 9.34
CA SER A 32 4.48 -9.65 8.92
C SER A 32 5.42 -9.32 10.06
N HIS A 33 4.95 -9.29 11.30
CA HIS A 33 5.74 -9.03 12.51
C HIS A 33 6.06 -10.29 13.31
N LYS A 34 5.30 -11.36 13.12
CA LYS A 34 5.48 -12.61 13.82
C LYS A 34 6.61 -13.43 13.19
N ARG A 35 7.59 -13.79 14.01
CA ARG A 35 8.69 -14.67 13.60
C ARG A 35 8.17 -15.94 12.91
N ASN A 36 8.77 -16.29 11.78
CA ASN A 36 8.59 -17.60 11.16
C ASN A 36 9.68 -18.56 11.64
N ALA A 37 9.37 -19.37 12.63
CA ALA A 37 10.33 -20.29 13.22
C ALA A 37 10.83 -21.35 12.23
N ALA A 38 10.04 -21.72 11.22
CA ALA A 38 10.43 -22.68 10.20
C ALA A 38 11.54 -22.15 9.26
N LEU A 39 11.62 -20.84 9.09
CA LEU A 39 12.65 -20.18 8.28
C LEU A 39 13.89 -19.79 9.10
N GLY A 40 13.95 -20.10 10.38
CA GLY A 40 15.04 -19.67 11.25
C GLY A 40 15.10 -18.17 11.47
N ASP A 41 14.02 -17.50 11.21
CA ASP A 41 13.81 -16.06 11.31
C ASP A 41 14.08 -15.53 12.73
N GLY A 42 14.46 -14.27 12.86
CA GLY A 42 14.91 -13.62 14.09
C GLY A 42 14.12 -13.88 15.38
N THR A 43 14.01 -12.92 16.24
CA THR A 43 13.20 -13.00 17.47
C THR A 43 11.84 -12.36 17.24
N ASP A 44 10.79 -12.96 17.81
CA ASP A 44 9.48 -12.31 17.91
C ASP A 44 9.64 -10.90 18.46
N ASN A 45 8.91 -9.96 17.93
CA ASN A 45 8.69 -8.71 18.63
C ASN A 45 7.91 -9.05 19.91
N LYS A 46 8.51 -8.83 21.08
CA LYS A 46 7.97 -9.28 22.36
C LYS A 46 6.75 -8.51 22.83
N ASP A 47 6.43 -7.41 22.18
CA ASP A 47 5.26 -6.62 22.47
C ASP A 47 4.10 -7.11 21.59
N ASN A 48 3.14 -7.83 22.17
CA ASN A 48 1.96 -8.33 21.45
C ASN A 48 1.17 -7.23 20.76
N GLN A 49 1.17 -6.00 21.28
CA GLN A 49 0.52 -4.86 20.60
C GLN A 49 1.20 -4.55 19.27
N TYR A 50 2.52 -4.71 19.18
CA TYR A 50 3.26 -4.43 17.95
C TYR A 50 2.90 -5.36 16.80
N LEU A 51 2.53 -6.60 17.07
CA LEU A 51 2.08 -7.55 16.05
C LEU A 51 0.82 -7.07 15.31
N TRP A 52 -0.01 -6.29 15.98
CA TRP A 52 -1.30 -5.82 15.46
C TRP A 52 -1.26 -4.39 14.93
N TYR A 53 -0.39 -3.54 15.49
CA TYR A 53 -0.38 -2.09 15.25
C TYR A 53 1.00 -1.55 14.86
N GLY A 54 1.97 -2.41 14.63
CA GLY A 54 3.36 -2.01 14.35
C GLY A 54 3.56 -1.26 13.04
N GLY A 55 2.48 -1.03 12.28
CA GLY A 55 2.58 -0.47 10.95
C GLY A 55 3.19 -1.45 9.96
N GLY A 56 3.80 -0.94 8.91
CA GLY A 56 4.46 -1.78 7.89
C GLY A 56 4.79 -0.98 6.65
N ASN A 57 5.45 -1.65 5.72
CA ASN A 57 5.80 -1.11 4.43
C ASN A 57 5.55 -2.15 3.33
N TYR A 58 5.76 -1.77 2.07
CA TYR A 58 5.53 -2.69 0.96
C TYR A 58 6.44 -3.92 1.00
N GLN A 59 7.69 -3.81 1.51
CA GLN A 59 8.61 -4.94 1.59
C GLN A 59 8.08 -6.02 2.52
N MET A 60 7.53 -5.64 3.67
CA MET A 60 6.91 -6.58 4.62
C MET A 60 5.69 -7.25 4.00
N ALA A 61 4.83 -6.48 3.34
CA ALA A 61 3.65 -7.01 2.65
C ALA A 61 4.06 -7.99 1.53
N VAL A 62 5.04 -7.62 0.70
CA VAL A 62 5.56 -8.49 -0.37
C VAL A 62 6.16 -9.75 0.21
N ALA A 63 7.01 -9.66 1.26
CA ALA A 63 7.64 -10.83 1.85
C ALA A 63 6.61 -11.83 2.41
N GLN A 64 5.57 -11.32 3.10
CA GLN A 64 4.51 -12.17 3.64
C GLN A 64 3.67 -12.81 2.52
N LEU A 65 3.24 -12.03 1.54
CA LEU A 65 2.37 -12.51 0.46
C LEU A 65 3.11 -13.40 -0.54
N ALA A 66 4.40 -13.14 -0.82
CA ALA A 66 5.23 -13.96 -1.70
C ALA A 66 5.55 -15.33 -1.09
N GLY A 67 5.57 -15.43 0.24
CA GLY A 67 5.65 -16.72 0.95
C GLY A 67 4.36 -17.53 0.91
N TRP A 68 3.33 -17.03 0.24
CA TRP A 68 1.98 -17.60 0.20
C TRP A 68 1.31 -17.71 1.59
N TYR A 69 1.63 -16.76 2.45
CA TYR A 69 1.11 -16.65 3.82
C TYR A 69 -0.10 -15.69 3.92
N GLY A 70 -0.92 -15.60 2.91
CA GLY A 70 -2.08 -14.73 2.73
C GLY A 70 -2.27 -14.50 1.22
N ALA A 71 -3.26 -13.68 0.79
CA ALA A 71 -4.21 -12.98 1.64
C ALA A 71 -5.23 -13.94 2.24
N ALA A 72 -5.53 -13.77 3.52
CA ALA A 72 -6.59 -14.49 4.23
C ALA A 72 -7.93 -13.72 4.16
N ALA A 73 -9.06 -14.40 4.33
CA ALA A 73 -10.37 -13.74 4.33
C ALA A 73 -10.57 -12.86 5.58
N GLU A 74 -11.16 -11.69 5.42
CA GLU A 74 -11.52 -10.80 6.53
C GLU A 74 -12.49 -11.46 7.51
N SER A 75 -13.42 -12.29 7.02
CA SER A 75 -14.36 -13.04 7.85
C SER A 75 -13.69 -13.98 8.87
N ASP A 76 -12.48 -14.47 8.58
CA ASP A 76 -11.74 -15.35 9.47
C ASP A 76 -10.88 -14.57 10.47
N TYR A 77 -10.42 -13.39 10.07
CA TYR A 77 -9.54 -12.51 10.88
C TYR A 77 -10.02 -11.06 10.82
N PRO A 78 -11.21 -10.74 11.39
CA PRO A 78 -11.81 -9.42 11.25
C PRO A 78 -10.95 -8.30 11.82
N TYR A 79 -10.90 -7.16 11.10
CA TYR A 79 -10.26 -5.95 11.57
C TYR A 79 -11.14 -5.24 12.61
N TYR A 80 -10.58 -5.04 13.80
CA TYR A 80 -11.24 -4.27 14.85
C TYR A 80 -10.51 -2.95 15.04
N ALA A 81 -11.16 -1.85 14.73
CA ALA A 81 -10.58 -0.51 14.83
C ALA A 81 -10.14 -0.11 16.25
N TYR A 82 -10.76 -0.71 17.27
CA TYR A 82 -10.45 -0.50 18.68
C TYR A 82 -10.68 -1.80 19.44
N THR A 83 -9.65 -2.64 19.49
CA THR A 83 -9.73 -3.89 20.26
C THR A 83 -9.42 -3.61 21.73
N THR A 84 -10.22 -4.17 22.61
CA THR A 84 -9.81 -4.36 24.01
C THR A 84 -8.74 -5.46 24.07
N GLU A 85 -7.85 -5.41 25.05
CA GLU A 85 -6.74 -6.38 25.22
C GLU A 85 -7.19 -7.86 25.13
N GLY A 86 -8.45 -8.17 25.47
CA GLY A 86 -9.03 -9.52 25.41
C GLY A 86 -9.42 -10.01 24.01
N GLU A 87 -9.43 -9.14 23.00
CA GLU A 87 -9.79 -9.49 21.61
C GLU A 87 -8.56 -9.75 20.74
N MET A 88 -7.37 -9.39 21.22
CA MET A 88 -6.09 -9.64 20.54
C MET A 88 -5.57 -11.02 20.94
N ARG A 89 -6.12 -12.07 20.33
CA ARG A 89 -5.60 -13.41 20.54
C ARG A 89 -4.34 -13.63 19.70
N ASP A 90 -3.37 -14.37 20.24
CA ASP A 90 -2.28 -14.89 19.44
C ASP A 90 -2.82 -15.82 18.36
N LEU A 91 -2.35 -15.65 17.13
CA LEU A 91 -2.63 -16.57 16.04
C LEU A 91 -1.62 -17.72 16.10
N ALA A 92 -2.13 -18.95 15.94
CA ALA A 92 -1.27 -20.13 15.88
C ALA A 92 -0.47 -20.13 14.57
N GLU A 93 0.73 -20.72 14.56
CA GLU A 93 1.59 -20.74 13.36
C GLU A 93 0.90 -21.41 12.17
N GLY A 94 0.04 -22.40 12.39
CA GLY A 94 -0.75 -23.03 11.32
C GLY A 94 -1.81 -22.10 10.67
N GLU A 95 -2.08 -20.93 11.26
CA GLU A 95 -2.98 -19.93 10.68
C GLU A 95 -2.25 -19.03 9.68
N ARG A 96 -0.92 -18.98 9.69
CA ARG A 96 -0.09 -18.19 8.77
C ARG A 96 -0.41 -18.47 7.30
N SER A 97 -0.61 -19.72 6.93
CA SER A 97 -0.85 -20.17 5.55
C SER A 97 -2.34 -20.28 5.18
N LYS A 98 -3.22 -19.59 5.91
CA LYS A 98 -4.67 -19.53 5.62
C LYS A 98 -4.97 -18.52 4.50
N ALA A 99 -4.45 -18.81 3.31
CA ALA A 99 -4.64 -17.98 2.14
C ALA A 99 -5.91 -18.34 1.38
N VAL A 100 -6.64 -17.35 0.86
CA VAL A 100 -7.72 -17.48 -0.13
C VAL A 100 -7.33 -16.85 -1.47
N SER A 101 -6.21 -16.16 -1.49
CA SER A 101 -5.57 -15.62 -2.70
C SER A 101 -4.06 -15.65 -2.52
N HIS A 102 -3.33 -15.83 -3.61
CA HIS A 102 -1.86 -15.83 -3.62
C HIS A 102 -1.31 -14.73 -4.49
N LEU A 103 -0.24 -14.11 -4.00
CA LEU A 103 0.55 -13.17 -4.79
C LEU A 103 1.24 -13.92 -5.94
N THR A 104 1.06 -13.43 -7.16
CA THR A 104 1.74 -13.93 -8.36
C THR A 104 2.85 -13.02 -8.82
N ASN A 105 2.73 -11.71 -8.56
CA ASN A 105 3.76 -10.73 -8.85
C ASN A 105 3.64 -9.50 -7.93
N ALA A 106 4.77 -8.84 -7.68
CA ALA A 106 4.83 -7.52 -7.07
C ALA A 106 5.85 -6.65 -7.81
N SER A 107 5.40 -5.50 -8.29
CA SER A 107 6.23 -4.57 -9.05
C SER A 107 6.52 -3.32 -8.23
N VAL A 108 7.79 -3.12 -7.86
CA VAL A 108 8.26 -1.90 -7.19
C VAL A 108 8.51 -0.84 -8.25
N LEU A 109 7.76 0.26 -8.19
CA LEU A 109 7.76 1.34 -9.18
C LEU A 109 8.43 2.62 -8.64
N SER A 110 9.08 2.53 -7.50
CA SER A 110 9.71 3.66 -6.83
C SER A 110 10.69 4.42 -7.71
N MET A 111 10.84 5.71 -7.41
CA MET A 111 11.79 6.56 -8.12
C MET A 111 13.22 6.04 -7.91
N PRO A 112 14.06 6.07 -8.96
CA PRO A 112 15.49 5.84 -8.80
C PRO A 112 16.13 6.87 -7.85
N GLU A 113 17.28 6.54 -7.29
CA GLU A 113 18.03 7.46 -6.44
C GLU A 113 18.41 8.74 -7.21
N GLU A 114 18.14 9.90 -6.59
CA GLU A 114 18.40 11.21 -7.19
C GLU A 114 19.84 11.72 -6.99
N SER A 115 20.66 11.00 -6.24
CA SER A 115 22.04 11.41 -5.92
C SER A 115 22.87 11.58 -7.19
N GLY A 116 23.52 12.73 -7.32
CA GLY A 116 24.34 13.06 -8.49
C GLY A 116 23.57 13.44 -9.76
N GLN A 117 22.24 13.48 -9.74
CA GLN A 117 21.42 13.86 -10.88
C GLN A 117 21.20 15.36 -10.97
N THR A 118 21.11 15.91 -12.18
CA THR A 118 20.67 17.27 -12.44
C THR A 118 19.16 17.40 -12.23
N GLU A 119 18.65 18.60 -11.98
CA GLU A 119 17.20 18.85 -11.84
C GLU A 119 16.40 18.37 -13.06
N ALA A 120 16.94 18.55 -14.28
CA ALA A 120 16.29 18.05 -15.49
C ALA A 120 16.23 16.52 -15.56
N GLN A 121 17.24 15.82 -15.03
CA GLN A 121 17.24 14.37 -14.93
C GLN A 121 16.25 13.88 -13.87
N LYS A 122 16.21 14.52 -12.70
CA LYS A 122 15.23 14.20 -11.65
C LYS A 122 13.80 14.37 -12.15
N GLU A 123 13.50 15.47 -12.83
CA GLU A 123 12.19 15.71 -13.41
C GLU A 123 11.80 14.65 -14.43
N ARG A 124 12.73 14.26 -15.32
CA ARG A 124 12.48 13.17 -16.26
C ARG A 124 12.20 11.85 -15.55
N MET A 125 12.98 11.51 -14.53
CA MET A 125 12.78 10.29 -13.72
C MET A 125 11.43 10.31 -13.02
N ARG A 126 11.02 11.45 -12.48
CA ARG A 126 9.70 11.64 -11.87
C ARG A 126 8.58 11.37 -12.88
N LEU A 127 8.64 11.98 -14.07
CA LEU A 127 7.64 11.79 -15.13
C LEU A 127 7.58 10.34 -15.61
N GLU A 128 8.73 9.67 -15.81
CA GLU A 128 8.81 8.26 -16.17
C GLU A 128 8.21 7.35 -15.07
N THR A 129 8.40 7.70 -13.80
CA THR A 129 7.80 6.97 -12.68
C THR A 129 6.29 7.17 -12.64
N MET A 130 5.81 8.41 -12.80
CA MET A 130 4.38 8.70 -12.90
C MET A 130 3.70 7.89 -14.01
N ASP A 131 4.32 7.82 -15.18
CA ASP A 131 3.79 7.06 -16.31
C ASP A 131 3.73 5.54 -15.99
N ARG A 132 4.74 5.00 -15.32
CA ARG A 132 4.72 3.61 -14.85
C ARG A 132 3.61 3.36 -13.82
N VAL A 133 3.41 4.28 -12.87
CA VAL A 133 2.34 4.18 -11.87
C VAL A 133 0.96 4.24 -12.53
N LYS A 134 0.75 5.18 -13.47
CA LYS A 134 -0.51 5.27 -14.24
C LYS A 134 -0.81 3.97 -14.99
N ARG A 135 0.19 3.40 -15.66
CA ARG A 135 0.04 2.10 -16.33
C ARG A 135 -0.29 1.00 -15.34
N ALA A 136 0.39 0.92 -14.20
CA ALA A 136 0.10 -0.09 -13.20
C ALA A 136 -1.34 0.03 -12.65
N VAL A 137 -1.85 1.25 -12.44
CA VAL A 137 -3.26 1.47 -12.07
C VAL A 137 -4.20 0.96 -13.16
N MET A 138 -3.88 1.23 -14.44
CA MET A 138 -4.70 0.76 -15.56
C MET A 138 -4.62 -0.75 -15.74
N ASP A 139 -3.45 -1.36 -15.55
CA ASP A 139 -3.21 -2.76 -15.87
C ASP A 139 -3.53 -3.69 -14.69
N ASN A 140 -3.21 -3.27 -13.46
CA ASN A 140 -3.24 -4.14 -12.29
C ASN A 140 -4.26 -3.72 -11.21
N GLY A 141 -4.84 -2.52 -11.28
CA GLY A 141 -5.70 -1.97 -10.23
C GLY A 141 -4.94 -1.01 -9.32
N ALA A 142 -5.39 -0.83 -8.08
CA ALA A 142 -4.81 0.17 -7.18
C ALA A 142 -3.31 -0.09 -6.92
N VAL A 143 -2.55 0.99 -6.84
CA VAL A 143 -1.10 0.96 -6.53
C VAL A 143 -0.88 1.49 -5.12
N MET A 144 -0.25 0.70 -4.26
CA MET A 144 0.18 1.17 -2.94
C MET A 144 1.22 2.27 -3.11
N CYS A 145 1.11 3.33 -2.32
CA CYS A 145 2.14 4.35 -2.17
C CYS A 145 2.24 4.80 -0.71
N SER A 146 3.34 5.45 -0.38
CA SER A 146 3.58 6.02 0.95
C SER A 146 3.91 7.49 0.85
N TYR A 147 3.55 8.27 1.88
CA TYR A 147 3.77 9.70 1.95
C TYR A 147 3.85 10.17 3.41
N TYR A 148 4.16 11.44 3.63
CA TYR A 148 4.12 12.07 4.95
C TYR A 148 2.79 12.77 5.16
N THR A 149 2.08 12.41 6.23
CA THR A 149 0.75 12.96 6.53
C THR A 149 0.77 14.38 7.11
N GLY A 150 1.95 14.89 7.47
CA GLY A 150 2.11 16.18 8.16
C GLY A 150 2.10 16.04 9.68
N ASP A 151 2.23 17.17 10.37
CA ASP A 151 2.36 17.24 11.85
C ASP A 151 1.03 16.92 12.59
N GLY A 152 0.24 15.98 12.10
CA GLY A 152 -1.03 15.58 12.72
C GLY A 152 -2.19 16.56 12.49
N THR A 153 -1.97 17.62 11.74
CA THR A 153 -2.99 18.62 11.41
C THR A 153 -3.87 18.23 10.22
N LEU A 154 -3.47 17.22 9.45
CA LEU A 154 -4.25 16.66 8.33
C LEU A 154 -5.48 15.85 8.78
N ALA A 155 -5.67 15.69 10.08
CA ALA A 155 -6.65 14.73 10.62
C ALA A 155 -8.11 15.07 10.36
N SER A 156 -8.48 16.24 9.86
CA SER A 156 -9.89 16.60 9.93
C SER A 156 -10.58 17.14 8.69
N ALA A 157 -9.89 17.55 7.63
CA ALA A 157 -10.63 18.17 6.52
C ALA A 157 -9.90 18.31 5.18
N LEU A 158 -8.65 17.87 5.01
CA LEU A 158 -7.95 18.15 3.77
C LEU A 158 -8.10 16.96 2.81
N GLU A 159 -8.95 17.13 1.84
CA GLU A 159 -9.07 16.26 0.67
C GLU A 159 -7.89 16.42 -0.30
N GLU A 160 -6.91 17.30 0.02
CA GLU A 160 -5.80 17.70 -0.84
C GLU A 160 -4.49 17.79 -0.04
N VAL A 161 -3.47 17.05 -0.48
CA VAL A 161 -2.17 16.93 0.21
C VAL A 161 -1.04 17.39 -0.67
N TYR A 162 -0.16 18.22 -0.11
CA TYR A 162 1.10 18.64 -0.72
C TYR A 162 2.15 18.94 0.32
N ASN A 163 3.28 18.25 0.26
CA ASN A 163 4.48 18.52 1.02
C ASN A 163 5.55 19.05 0.07
N ALA A 164 6.00 20.29 0.31
CA ALA A 164 7.02 20.94 -0.53
C ALA A 164 8.46 20.50 -0.17
N ASP A 165 8.66 19.96 1.03
CA ASP A 165 9.93 19.45 1.53
C ASP A 165 9.90 17.94 1.74
N LYS A 166 11.07 17.30 1.71
CA LYS A 166 11.20 15.88 2.05
C LYS A 166 11.05 15.70 3.56
N HIS A 167 10.26 14.73 3.96
CA HIS A 167 10.05 14.25 5.32
C HIS A 167 10.12 12.73 5.36
N ASP A 168 10.29 12.17 6.54
CA ASP A 168 10.16 10.73 6.74
C ASP A 168 8.70 10.31 6.52
N ILE A 169 8.52 9.27 5.71
CA ILE A 169 7.21 8.72 5.38
C ILE A 169 6.59 8.09 6.62
N ASP A 170 5.32 8.34 6.87
CA ASP A 170 4.60 7.85 8.06
C ASP A 170 3.26 7.17 7.75
N HIS A 171 2.80 7.18 6.50
CA HIS A 171 1.52 6.58 6.11
C HIS A 171 1.53 6.01 4.71
N SER A 172 0.73 4.94 4.51
CA SER A 172 0.57 4.29 3.21
C SER A 172 -0.91 4.24 2.80
N VAL A 173 -1.15 4.57 1.53
CA VAL A 173 -2.49 4.62 0.91
C VAL A 173 -2.48 3.94 -0.46
N SER A 174 -3.63 3.86 -1.12
CA SER A 174 -3.76 3.25 -2.43
C SER A 174 -4.13 4.29 -3.48
N ILE A 175 -3.28 4.49 -4.50
CA ILE A 175 -3.63 5.25 -5.68
C ILE A 175 -4.64 4.44 -6.48
N VAL A 176 -5.81 5.02 -6.73
CA VAL A 176 -6.91 4.40 -7.47
C VAL A 176 -7.20 5.11 -8.79
N GLY A 177 -6.59 6.27 -9.02
CA GLY A 177 -6.75 7.07 -10.22
C GLY A 177 -5.89 8.32 -10.20
N TRP A 178 -6.13 9.20 -11.15
CA TRP A 178 -5.45 10.50 -11.27
C TRP A 178 -6.25 11.47 -12.13
N ASP A 179 -5.92 12.75 -12.02
CA ASP A 179 -6.34 13.79 -12.96
C ASP A 179 -5.16 14.72 -13.25
N ASP A 180 -4.72 14.75 -14.53
CA ASP A 180 -3.59 15.58 -14.98
C ASP A 180 -3.93 17.08 -14.97
N ASN A 181 -5.22 17.43 -14.93
CA ASN A 181 -5.70 18.80 -14.90
C ASN A 181 -6.21 19.24 -13.52
N HIS A 182 -6.14 18.36 -12.51
CA HIS A 182 -6.58 18.72 -11.16
C HIS A 182 -5.89 20.00 -10.71
N ASP A 183 -6.66 20.99 -10.31
CA ASP A 183 -6.12 22.31 -9.96
C ASP A 183 -5.39 22.25 -8.62
N THR A 184 -4.08 22.30 -8.67
CA THR A 184 -3.20 22.30 -7.50
C THR A 184 -2.52 23.65 -7.29
N THR A 185 -2.64 24.57 -8.23
CA THR A 185 -1.83 25.80 -8.31
C THR A 185 -2.59 27.06 -7.97
N SER A 186 -3.91 27.10 -8.17
CA SER A 186 -4.72 28.30 -7.97
C SER A 186 -4.81 28.73 -6.50
N ALA A 187 -5.29 29.93 -6.27
CA ALA A 187 -5.48 30.44 -4.90
C ALA A 187 -6.60 29.69 -4.16
N GLU A 188 -7.56 29.15 -4.90
CA GLU A 188 -8.72 28.40 -4.40
C GLU A 188 -8.38 26.95 -4.02
N SER A 189 -7.31 26.39 -4.57
CA SER A 189 -6.85 25.05 -4.25
C SER A 189 -6.31 24.98 -2.81
N ASN A 190 -6.53 23.86 -2.11
CA ASN A 190 -6.02 23.64 -0.76
C ASN A 190 -4.61 23.05 -0.73
N PHE A 191 -4.05 22.64 -1.87
CA PHE A 191 -2.67 22.17 -1.94
C PHE A 191 -1.70 23.27 -1.50
N SER A 192 -1.23 23.18 -0.26
CA SER A 192 -0.31 24.19 0.30
C SER A 192 0.52 23.63 1.45
N ASP A 193 1.83 23.85 1.40
CA ASP A 193 2.74 23.61 2.51
C ASP A 193 3.41 24.93 2.91
N LYS A 194 3.07 25.45 4.09
CA LYS A 194 3.61 26.71 4.63
C LYS A 194 3.52 27.88 3.64
N GLY A 195 2.41 27.94 2.90
CA GLY A 195 2.16 28.94 1.88
C GLY A 195 2.82 28.69 0.52
N ARG A 196 3.53 27.58 0.35
CA ARG A 196 4.06 27.14 -0.94
C ARG A 196 3.02 26.26 -1.63
N LYS A 197 2.85 26.45 -2.94
CA LYS A 197 1.96 25.66 -3.77
C LYS A 197 2.74 24.83 -4.77
N PRO A 198 2.15 23.74 -5.31
CA PRO A 198 2.69 23.07 -6.49
C PRO A 198 2.90 24.06 -7.64
N LYS A 199 3.85 23.77 -8.51
CA LYS A 199 4.18 24.61 -9.69
C LYS A 199 3.35 24.25 -10.91
N ALA A 200 2.83 23.02 -10.96
CA ALA A 200 2.02 22.50 -12.05
C ALA A 200 0.78 21.78 -11.52
N ASN A 201 -0.28 21.77 -12.29
CA ASN A 201 -1.50 21.01 -12.02
C ASN A 201 -1.26 19.50 -12.11
N GLY A 202 -2.17 18.75 -11.51
CA GLY A 202 -2.21 17.30 -11.53
C GLY A 202 -2.04 16.66 -10.17
N ALA A 203 -2.88 15.65 -9.91
CA ALA A 203 -2.89 14.95 -8.64
C ALA A 203 -3.29 13.48 -8.79
N TRP A 204 -2.87 12.69 -7.84
CA TRP A 204 -3.29 11.30 -7.63
C TRP A 204 -4.55 11.26 -6.80
N LEU A 205 -5.56 10.50 -7.25
CA LEU A 205 -6.70 10.13 -6.44
C LEU A 205 -6.33 8.92 -5.60
N CYS A 206 -6.38 9.09 -4.28
CA CYS A 206 -5.98 8.07 -3.31
C CYS A 206 -7.17 7.63 -2.46
N ARG A 207 -7.20 6.33 -2.13
CA ARG A 207 -8.09 5.76 -1.11
C ARG A 207 -7.34 5.61 0.20
N ASN A 208 -7.91 6.19 1.27
CA ASN A 208 -7.39 6.06 2.63
C ASN A 208 -8.11 4.93 3.40
N SER A 209 -7.53 4.51 4.53
CA SER A 209 -8.05 3.49 5.44
C SER A 209 -8.77 4.05 6.67
N TRP A 210 -9.15 5.34 6.67
CA TRP A 210 -9.75 6.03 7.82
C TRP A 210 -11.29 6.07 7.77
N GLY A 211 -11.89 5.25 6.92
CA GLY A 211 -13.34 5.12 6.77
C GLY A 211 -13.94 6.15 5.81
N SER A 212 -15.20 5.93 5.46
CA SER A 212 -15.93 6.76 4.49
C SER A 212 -16.42 8.11 5.05
N ALA A 213 -16.30 8.33 6.35
CA ALA A 213 -16.60 9.62 6.96
C ALA A 213 -15.44 10.63 6.87
N TRP A 214 -14.25 10.18 6.44
CA TRP A 214 -13.06 10.99 6.25
C TRP A 214 -12.91 11.35 4.76
N GLY A 215 -12.42 12.56 4.48
CA GLY A 215 -12.22 13.05 3.13
C GLY A 215 -13.48 13.03 2.28
N ASP A 216 -13.35 12.85 0.98
CA ASP A 216 -14.49 12.63 0.07
C ASP A 216 -14.85 11.13 0.04
N GLY A 217 -15.68 10.70 0.97
CA GLY A 217 -16.08 9.29 1.06
C GLY A 217 -14.91 8.33 1.34
N GLY A 218 -13.84 8.82 1.97
CA GLY A 218 -12.58 8.11 2.22
C GLY A 218 -11.54 8.27 1.13
N TYR A 219 -11.80 9.13 0.14
CA TYR A 219 -10.85 9.49 -0.92
C TYR A 219 -10.27 10.87 -0.69
N PHE A 220 -9.11 11.13 -1.30
CA PHE A 220 -8.42 12.40 -1.24
C PHE A 220 -7.40 12.50 -2.37
N TRP A 221 -6.81 13.68 -2.55
CA TRP A 221 -5.87 13.95 -3.61
C TRP A 221 -4.47 14.22 -3.07
N ILE A 222 -3.44 13.69 -3.72
CA ILE A 222 -2.04 14.01 -3.47
C ILE A 222 -1.45 14.64 -4.73
N SER A 223 -0.86 15.84 -4.60
CA SER A 223 -0.20 16.49 -5.73
C SER A 223 0.90 15.61 -6.33
N TYR A 224 1.04 15.61 -7.65
CA TYR A 224 2.18 14.98 -8.32
C TYR A 224 3.53 15.54 -7.85
N GLU A 225 3.56 16.76 -7.35
CA GLU A 225 4.76 17.42 -6.86
C GLU A 225 4.99 17.27 -5.35
N ASP A 226 4.25 16.41 -4.67
CA ASP A 226 4.52 16.08 -3.27
C ASP A 226 5.92 15.47 -3.12
N ALA A 227 6.78 16.12 -2.33
CA ALA A 227 8.18 15.75 -2.20
C ALA A 227 8.41 14.48 -1.37
N THR A 228 7.37 14.01 -0.67
CA THR A 228 7.43 12.82 0.19
C THR A 228 6.86 11.58 -0.47
N LEU A 229 6.05 11.75 -1.51
CA LEU A 229 5.33 10.66 -2.17
C LEU A 229 6.31 9.68 -2.82
N GLY A 230 6.18 8.41 -2.46
CA GLY A 230 7.07 7.35 -2.95
C GLY A 230 6.61 5.95 -2.60
N GLU A 231 7.56 5.02 -2.61
CA GLU A 231 7.32 3.60 -2.28
C GLU A 231 6.17 2.98 -3.06
N PHE A 232 6.08 3.29 -4.35
CA PHE A 232 5.03 2.74 -5.19
C PHE A 232 5.21 1.24 -5.41
N CYS A 233 4.17 0.47 -5.11
CA CYS A 233 4.16 -0.97 -5.32
C CYS A 233 2.81 -1.43 -5.87
N SER A 234 2.85 -2.15 -6.98
CA SER A 234 1.70 -2.83 -7.59
C SER A 234 1.73 -4.30 -7.21
N PHE A 235 0.57 -4.89 -6.96
CA PHE A 235 0.41 -6.29 -6.58
C PHE A 235 -0.49 -7.00 -7.59
N GLU A 236 -0.09 -8.19 -8.00
CA GLU A 236 -0.89 -9.08 -8.84
C GLU A 236 -1.11 -10.38 -8.08
N ALA A 237 -2.32 -10.91 -8.13
CA ALA A 237 -2.70 -12.08 -7.37
C ALA A 237 -3.65 -12.97 -8.15
N ASP A 238 -3.76 -14.22 -7.73
CA ASP A 238 -4.67 -15.21 -8.27
C ASP A 238 -5.40 -15.94 -7.13
N ALA A 239 -6.50 -16.60 -7.47
CA ALA A 239 -7.19 -17.48 -6.54
C ALA A 239 -6.30 -18.66 -6.18
N VAL A 240 -6.43 -19.11 -4.93
CA VAL A 240 -5.79 -20.35 -4.50
C VAL A 240 -6.34 -21.50 -5.34
N SER A 241 -5.49 -22.12 -6.15
CA SER A 241 -5.85 -23.25 -6.99
C SER A 241 -4.82 -24.37 -6.90
N ASN A 242 -5.32 -25.59 -6.83
CA ASN A 242 -4.64 -26.89 -7.03
C ASN A 242 -3.17 -26.99 -6.61
N TYR A 243 -2.92 -27.08 -5.29
CA TYR A 243 -1.58 -27.33 -4.73
C TYR A 243 -1.08 -28.77 -4.86
N GLU A 244 -1.83 -29.65 -5.49
CA GLU A 244 -1.39 -31.03 -5.75
C GLU A 244 -0.41 -31.11 -6.93
N GLU A 245 -0.34 -30.06 -7.76
CA GLU A 245 0.65 -29.94 -8.81
C GLU A 245 1.83 -29.10 -8.35
N VAL A 246 2.91 -29.76 -7.96
CA VAL A 246 4.18 -29.08 -7.63
C VAL A 246 4.93 -28.77 -8.92
N HIS A 247 4.85 -27.54 -9.40
CA HIS A 247 5.74 -27.03 -10.42
C HIS A 247 7.00 -26.47 -9.74
N GLN A 248 8.01 -27.29 -9.60
CA GLN A 248 9.27 -26.83 -9.04
C GLN A 248 10.13 -26.23 -10.17
N TYR A 249 10.21 -24.91 -10.22
CA TYR A 249 11.24 -24.21 -10.97
C TYR A 249 12.49 -24.13 -10.09
N ASP A 250 13.41 -25.04 -10.29
CA ASP A 250 14.77 -24.90 -9.77
C ASP A 250 15.53 -23.92 -10.66
N GLY A 251 15.34 -22.63 -10.38
CA GLY A 251 16.10 -21.54 -11.01
C GLY A 251 17.45 -21.29 -10.35
N ALA A 252 17.78 -22.02 -9.30
CA ALA A 252 19.09 -21.99 -8.66
C ALA A 252 20.05 -22.89 -9.45
N GLY A 253 20.44 -22.44 -10.64
CA GLY A 253 21.66 -22.92 -11.25
C GLY A 253 22.83 -22.53 -10.36
N TYR A 254 23.44 -23.50 -9.74
CA TYR A 254 24.71 -23.35 -9.06
C TYR A 254 25.85 -23.12 -10.06
#